data_fdc9683952656e8c86d227a1c79bc0c9
#
_entry.id   fdc9683952656e8c86d227a1c79bc0c9
#
_cell.length_a   1.000
_cell.length_b   1.000
_cell.length_c   1.000
_cell.angle_alpha   90.00
_cell.angle_beta   90.00
_cell.angle_gamma   90.00
#
_symmetry.space_group_name_H-M   'P 1'
#
loop_
_entity.id
_entity.type
_entity.pdbx_description
1 polymer ?
#
loop_
_entity_poly.entity_id
_entity_poly.type
_entity_poly.pdbx_seq_one_letter_code
_entity_poly.pdbx_strand_id
1 'polypeptide(L)'
;MSLVDRVLFDHIAIALPRMADATPFLCAELGGEPDAGQPSGVFTWGTYRFEGGGSIEIMEPVGPSGFLHRFLAERGAGIHHVTFKVPSLAEACARAESAGYDIIGRDESDPEWKEAFLHPKQALGIVVQFAEPGPPHAGSRPMVPPQGLPGAPPPVTIRGLRMRGQSVERAVTQWTTALQGTVAEGPRGELVFSWRGSPMRLAVEIDPVQNEGPIAIELASRRRLSLPLGPHPVLGTVFREEEM
;
A
#
# COMPACT_ATOMS: atom_id res chain seq x y z
N MET A 1 14.85 -8.37 -16.38
CA MET A 1 14.63 -6.94 -16.74
C MET A 1 13.27 -6.55 -16.16
N SER A 2 13.20 -5.50 -15.37
CA SER A 2 11.95 -5.08 -14.73
C SER A 2 10.85 -4.71 -15.73
N LEU A 3 9.59 -4.92 -15.33
CA LEU A 3 8.41 -4.55 -16.14
C LEU A 3 8.02 -3.07 -16.01
N VAL A 4 8.73 -2.30 -15.17
CA VAL A 4 8.51 -0.86 -15.01
C VAL A 4 9.76 -0.06 -15.35
N ASP A 5 9.58 1.16 -15.87
CA ASP A 5 10.65 2.06 -16.29
C ASP A 5 10.91 3.19 -15.26
N ARG A 6 10.10 3.26 -14.22
CA ARG A 6 10.14 4.29 -13.16
C ARG A 6 9.53 3.77 -11.86
N VAL A 7 9.71 4.52 -10.78
CA VAL A 7 9.05 4.23 -9.50
C VAL A 7 7.55 4.53 -9.63
N LEU A 8 6.73 3.56 -9.19
CA LEU A 8 5.27 3.67 -9.17
C LEU A 8 4.74 3.32 -7.79
N PHE A 9 3.88 4.13 -7.21
CA PHE A 9 3.10 3.75 -6.04
C PHE A 9 2.05 2.72 -6.49
N ASP A 10 2.20 1.48 -6.07
CA ASP A 10 1.45 0.34 -6.60
C ASP A 10 0.21 0.00 -5.78
N HIS A 11 0.36 -0.25 -4.48
CA HIS A 11 -0.76 -0.59 -3.61
C HIS A 11 -0.56 -0.21 -2.15
N ILE A 12 -1.66 -0.22 -1.41
CA ILE A 12 -1.72 -0.09 0.04
C ILE A 12 -2.13 -1.44 0.60
N ALA A 13 -1.34 -2.02 1.50
CA ALA A 13 -1.61 -3.32 2.09
C ALA A 13 -2.23 -3.20 3.48
N ILE A 14 -3.29 -3.98 3.71
CA ILE A 14 -4.01 -4.09 4.99
C ILE A 14 -3.87 -5.51 5.51
N ALA A 15 -3.44 -5.68 6.76
CA ALA A 15 -3.38 -6.95 7.44
C ALA A 15 -4.71 -7.25 8.15
N LEU A 16 -5.27 -8.43 7.93
CA LEU A 16 -6.50 -8.92 8.56
C LEU A 16 -6.31 -10.32 9.15
N PRO A 17 -7.07 -10.68 10.19
CA PRO A 17 -7.14 -12.06 10.65
C PRO A 17 -7.69 -13.04 9.60
N ARG A 18 -8.63 -12.58 8.75
CA ARG A 18 -9.22 -13.35 7.65
C ARG A 18 -9.48 -12.43 6.45
N MET A 19 -8.94 -12.78 5.31
CA MET A 19 -9.08 -12.02 4.05
C MET A 19 -10.53 -11.91 3.59
N ALA A 20 -11.30 -12.99 3.75
CA ALA A 20 -12.70 -13.03 3.34
C ALA A 20 -13.58 -11.94 4.00
N ASP A 21 -13.19 -11.46 5.18
CA ASP A 21 -13.91 -10.41 5.91
C ASP A 21 -13.80 -9.02 5.23
N ALA A 22 -12.84 -8.82 4.32
CA ALA A 22 -12.69 -7.58 3.55
C ALA A 22 -13.68 -7.47 2.39
N THR A 23 -14.08 -8.57 1.81
CA THR A 23 -14.89 -8.64 0.57
C THR A 23 -16.20 -7.85 0.64
N PRO A 24 -17.01 -7.91 1.73
CA PRO A 24 -18.24 -7.13 1.82
C PRO A 24 -18.02 -5.63 1.66
N PHE A 25 -16.96 -5.08 2.24
CA PHE A 25 -16.67 -3.66 2.13
C PHE A 25 -15.95 -3.33 0.82
N LEU A 26 -14.85 -4.02 0.50
CA LEU A 26 -14.06 -3.69 -0.68
C LEU A 26 -14.83 -3.91 -1.99
N CYS A 27 -15.62 -4.98 -2.10
CA CYS A 27 -16.39 -5.27 -3.31
C CYS A 27 -17.80 -4.70 -3.26
N ALA A 28 -18.58 -4.96 -2.21
CA ALA A 28 -20.00 -4.57 -2.22
C ALA A 28 -20.21 -3.08 -1.91
N GLU A 29 -19.34 -2.45 -1.08
CA GLU A 29 -19.44 -1.02 -0.82
C GLU A 29 -18.55 -0.21 -1.77
N LEU A 30 -17.27 -0.54 -1.91
CA LEU A 30 -16.35 0.24 -2.73
C LEU A 30 -16.30 -0.17 -4.21
N GLY A 31 -16.90 -1.30 -4.59
CA GLY A 31 -16.90 -1.81 -5.96
C GLY A 31 -15.57 -2.36 -6.43
N GLY A 32 -14.62 -2.62 -5.52
CA GLY A 32 -13.31 -3.17 -5.88
C GLY A 32 -13.41 -4.52 -6.55
N GLU A 33 -12.63 -4.72 -7.59
CA GLU A 33 -12.56 -5.96 -8.35
C GLU A 33 -11.38 -6.81 -7.88
N PRO A 34 -11.58 -8.07 -7.44
CA PRO A 34 -10.46 -8.97 -7.18
C PRO A 34 -9.57 -9.12 -8.41
N ASP A 35 -8.26 -8.97 -8.24
CA ASP A 35 -7.30 -8.95 -9.35
C ASP A 35 -6.32 -10.11 -9.30
N ALA A 36 -5.65 -10.30 -8.17
CA ALA A 36 -4.64 -11.34 -7.98
C ALA A 36 -4.65 -11.83 -6.54
N GLY A 37 -4.05 -12.97 -6.29
CA GLY A 37 -3.86 -13.47 -4.93
C GLY A 37 -3.33 -14.90 -4.89
N GLN A 38 -2.50 -15.18 -3.90
CA GLN A 38 -1.93 -16.50 -3.69
C GLN A 38 -1.36 -16.67 -2.27
N PRO A 39 -1.14 -17.91 -1.81
CA PRO A 39 -0.30 -18.16 -0.64
C PRO A 39 1.14 -17.72 -0.87
N SER A 40 1.76 -17.15 0.16
CA SER A 40 3.17 -16.75 0.17
C SER A 40 3.81 -17.13 1.50
N GLY A 41 4.23 -18.39 1.63
CA GLY A 41 4.89 -18.89 2.84
C GLY A 41 4.00 -18.79 4.09
N VAL A 42 4.24 -17.78 4.93
CA VAL A 42 3.56 -17.59 6.22
C VAL A 42 2.31 -16.69 6.15
N PHE A 43 1.90 -16.28 4.96
CA PHE A 43 0.69 -15.49 4.74
C PHE A 43 0.05 -15.82 3.38
N THR A 44 -1.21 -15.42 3.23
CA THR A 44 -1.90 -15.35 1.94
C THR A 44 -2.20 -13.89 1.66
N TRP A 45 -2.10 -13.50 0.40
CA TRP A 45 -2.43 -12.15 -0.04
C TRP A 45 -3.45 -12.17 -1.18
N GLY A 46 -4.18 -11.06 -1.32
CA GLY A 46 -5.09 -10.83 -2.43
C GLY A 46 -5.27 -9.35 -2.69
N THR A 47 -5.23 -8.94 -3.96
CA THR A 47 -5.37 -7.56 -4.38
C THR A 47 -6.75 -7.28 -4.96
N TYR A 48 -7.19 -6.04 -4.78
CA TYR A 48 -8.42 -5.49 -5.34
C TYR A 48 -8.09 -4.25 -6.14
N ARG A 49 -8.54 -4.21 -7.41
CA ARG A 49 -8.41 -3.03 -8.28
C ARG A 49 -9.62 -2.12 -8.15
N PHE A 50 -9.34 -0.83 -8.36
CA PHE A 50 -10.33 0.24 -8.32
C PHE A 50 -10.27 1.11 -9.57
N GLU A 51 -11.24 2.02 -9.75
CA GLU A 51 -11.28 2.93 -10.90
C GLU A 51 -9.96 3.72 -11.01
N GLY A 52 -9.42 3.81 -12.22
CA GLY A 52 -8.17 4.54 -12.48
C GLY A 52 -6.89 3.78 -12.08
N GLY A 53 -6.97 2.53 -11.58
CA GLY A 53 -5.83 1.64 -11.34
C GLY A 53 -5.24 1.69 -9.93
N GLY A 54 -5.87 2.37 -8.96
CA GLY A 54 -5.49 2.27 -7.54
C GLY A 54 -5.78 0.86 -7.00
N SER A 55 -4.93 0.36 -6.09
CA SER A 55 -5.02 -1.00 -5.58
C SER A 55 -4.90 -1.08 -4.07
N ILE A 56 -5.67 -2.01 -3.47
CA ILE A 56 -5.57 -2.41 -2.07
C ILE A 56 -5.22 -3.89 -2.02
N GLU A 57 -4.19 -4.23 -1.25
CA GLU A 57 -3.86 -5.61 -0.93
C GLU A 57 -4.41 -5.96 0.45
N ILE A 58 -4.93 -7.17 0.59
CA ILE A 58 -5.30 -7.76 1.88
C ILE A 58 -4.35 -8.93 2.16
N MET A 59 -3.81 -8.96 3.37
CA MET A 59 -2.96 -10.04 3.84
C MET A 59 -3.59 -10.75 5.03
N GLU A 60 -3.54 -12.08 5.00
CA GLU A 60 -4.01 -12.98 6.06
C GLU A 60 -2.86 -13.89 6.51
N PRO A 61 -2.58 -14.01 7.82
CA PRO A 61 -1.55 -14.92 8.32
C PRO A 61 -1.91 -16.39 8.07
N VAL A 62 -0.89 -17.20 7.76
CA VAL A 62 -1.00 -18.66 7.60
C VAL A 62 -0.10 -19.33 8.63
N GLY A 63 -0.59 -20.45 9.21
CA GLY A 63 0.15 -21.19 10.25
C GLY A 63 0.10 -20.52 11.62
N PRO A 64 0.90 -21.01 12.59
CA PRO A 64 0.79 -20.60 14.00
C PRO A 64 1.60 -19.36 14.37
N SER A 65 2.47 -18.83 13.49
CA SER A 65 3.37 -17.74 13.81
C SER A 65 3.83 -17.00 12.55
N GLY A 66 4.36 -15.79 12.73
CA GLY A 66 4.91 -14.97 11.66
C GLY A 66 4.80 -13.48 11.96
N PHE A 67 5.27 -12.64 11.04
CA PHE A 67 5.27 -11.19 11.22
C PHE A 67 3.84 -10.61 11.28
N LEU A 68 2.89 -11.16 10.50
CA LEU A 68 1.49 -10.71 10.54
C LEU A 68 0.80 -11.06 11.86
N HIS A 69 1.12 -12.21 12.47
CA HIS A 69 0.59 -12.54 13.81
C HIS A 69 1.03 -11.51 14.86
N ARG A 70 2.31 -11.09 14.82
CA ARG A 70 2.82 -10.04 15.72
C ARG A 70 2.14 -8.70 15.46
N PHE A 71 2.06 -8.30 14.18
CA PHE A 71 1.39 -7.06 13.80
C PHE A 71 -0.06 -7.01 14.30
N LEU A 72 -0.84 -8.07 14.03
CA LEU A 72 -2.24 -8.16 14.44
C LEU A 72 -2.41 -8.18 15.97
N ALA A 73 -1.50 -8.85 16.69
CA ALA A 73 -1.53 -8.88 18.15
C ALA A 73 -1.20 -7.51 18.78
N GLU A 74 -0.30 -6.75 18.18
CA GLU A 74 0.15 -5.46 18.71
C GLU A 74 -0.72 -4.29 18.27
N ARG A 75 -1.25 -4.32 17.05
CA ARG A 75 -1.94 -3.18 16.40
C ARG A 75 -3.38 -3.47 15.99
N GLY A 76 -3.80 -4.74 15.98
CA GLY A 76 -5.06 -5.15 15.38
C GLY A 76 -5.01 -5.14 13.84
N ALA A 77 -6.19 -5.29 13.22
CA ALA A 77 -6.35 -5.10 11.78
C ALA A 77 -5.99 -3.67 11.38
N GLY A 78 -5.40 -3.47 10.20
CA GLY A 78 -5.04 -2.13 9.75
C GLY A 78 -4.00 -2.10 8.64
N ILE A 79 -3.63 -0.89 8.22
CA ILE A 79 -2.61 -0.65 7.19
C ILE A 79 -1.26 -1.18 7.69
N HIS A 80 -0.69 -2.12 6.92
CA HIS A 80 0.59 -2.74 7.22
C HIS A 80 1.73 -2.06 6.47
N HIS A 81 1.61 -1.91 5.14
CA HIS A 81 2.65 -1.33 4.32
C HIS A 81 2.11 -0.60 3.08
N VAL A 82 3.00 0.12 2.42
CA VAL A 82 2.81 0.64 1.07
C VAL A 82 3.86 0.05 0.15
N THR A 83 3.48 -0.29 -1.07
CA THR A 83 4.36 -0.91 -2.07
C THR A 83 4.66 0.04 -3.21
N PHE A 84 5.93 0.13 -3.55
CA PHE A 84 6.42 0.85 -4.71
C PHE A 84 7.09 -0.11 -5.67
N LYS A 85 6.56 -0.23 -6.89
CA LYS A 85 7.27 -0.89 -7.98
C LYS A 85 8.45 -0.04 -8.42
N VAL A 86 9.61 -0.67 -8.56
CA VAL A 86 10.86 -0.02 -8.94
C VAL A 86 11.49 -0.67 -10.17
N PRO A 87 12.18 0.10 -11.03
CA PRO A 87 12.87 -0.46 -12.19
C PRO A 87 14.02 -1.41 -11.85
N SER A 88 14.68 -1.14 -10.72
CA SER A 88 15.79 -1.92 -10.20
C SER A 88 15.76 -1.89 -8.68
N LEU A 89 15.64 -3.08 -8.07
CA LEU A 89 15.67 -3.22 -6.61
C LEU A 89 17.01 -2.77 -6.04
N ALA A 90 18.11 -3.14 -6.71
CA ALA A 90 19.46 -2.78 -6.28
C ALA A 90 19.65 -1.26 -6.24
N GLU A 91 19.21 -0.53 -7.29
CA GLU A 91 19.30 0.92 -7.32
C GLU A 91 18.37 1.59 -6.29
N ALA A 92 17.17 1.05 -6.09
CA ALA A 92 16.25 1.56 -5.08
C ALA A 92 16.82 1.41 -3.67
N CYS A 93 17.40 0.25 -3.35
CA CYS A 93 18.10 0.01 -2.08
C CYS A 93 19.28 0.97 -1.90
N ALA A 94 20.15 1.11 -2.91
CA ALA A 94 21.32 2.00 -2.83
C ALA A 94 20.90 3.47 -2.63
N ARG A 95 19.83 3.95 -3.26
CA ARG A 95 19.30 5.31 -3.01
C ARG A 95 18.79 5.46 -1.58
N ALA A 96 18.04 4.48 -1.08
CA ALA A 96 17.52 4.52 0.28
C ALA A 96 18.65 4.49 1.32
N GLU A 97 19.67 3.63 1.14
CA GLU A 97 20.86 3.57 1.98
C GLU A 97 21.62 4.90 1.97
N SER A 98 21.79 5.51 0.79
CA SER A 98 22.43 6.83 0.65
C SER A 98 21.62 7.94 1.33
N ALA A 99 20.32 7.77 1.50
CA ALA A 99 19.43 8.66 2.23
C ALA A 99 19.34 8.33 3.74
N GLY A 100 20.13 7.36 4.23
CA GLY A 100 20.24 7.00 5.65
C GLY A 100 19.25 5.95 6.14
N TYR A 101 18.63 5.17 5.25
CA TYR A 101 17.73 4.07 5.61
C TYR A 101 18.46 2.74 5.62
N ASP A 102 18.14 1.88 6.60
CA ASP A 102 18.54 0.48 6.58
C ASP A 102 17.57 -0.33 5.73
N ILE A 103 18.12 -1.17 4.86
CA ILE A 103 17.34 -2.12 4.07
C ILE A 103 17.14 -3.41 4.87
N ILE A 104 15.89 -3.86 4.97
CA ILE A 104 15.53 -5.11 5.63
C ILE A 104 14.78 -6.05 4.67
N GLY A 105 14.82 -7.36 4.95
CA GLY A 105 14.03 -8.36 4.24
C GLY A 105 14.26 -8.39 2.72
N ARG A 106 15.48 -8.05 2.24
CA ARG A 106 15.80 -8.14 0.82
C ARG A 106 15.76 -9.59 0.36
N ASP A 107 14.89 -9.86 -0.62
CA ASP A 107 14.75 -11.17 -1.26
C ASP A 107 14.71 -11.01 -2.79
N GLU A 108 15.60 -11.74 -3.46
CA GLU A 108 15.71 -11.77 -4.92
C GLU A 108 15.57 -13.22 -5.44
N SER A 109 15.09 -14.13 -4.60
CA SER A 109 14.94 -15.55 -4.94
C SER A 109 13.84 -15.80 -5.97
N ASP A 110 12.81 -14.97 -6.00
CA ASP A 110 11.76 -15.00 -7.02
C ASP A 110 12.08 -14.00 -8.15
N PRO A 111 12.38 -14.48 -9.38
CA PRO A 111 12.68 -13.61 -10.49
C PRO A 111 11.47 -12.77 -10.98
N GLU A 112 10.25 -13.14 -10.62
CA GLU A 112 9.04 -12.39 -10.98
C GLU A 112 8.71 -11.28 -9.98
N TRP A 113 9.24 -11.39 -8.74
CA TRP A 113 8.97 -10.43 -7.68
C TRP A 113 10.11 -10.38 -6.69
N LYS A 114 11.09 -9.51 -6.95
CA LYS A 114 12.15 -9.23 -5.98
C LYS A 114 11.70 -8.11 -5.07
N GLU A 115 12.04 -8.19 -3.80
CA GLU A 115 11.57 -7.22 -2.81
C GLU A 115 12.60 -6.83 -1.76
N ALA A 116 12.40 -5.67 -1.16
CA ALA A 116 13.12 -5.19 0.01
C ALA A 116 12.27 -4.16 0.75
N PHE A 117 12.58 -3.89 2.01
CA PHE A 117 11.71 -3.06 2.83
C PHE A 117 12.49 -2.00 3.61
N LEU A 118 11.82 -0.87 3.90
CA LEU A 118 12.22 0.07 4.94
C LEU A 118 11.45 -0.23 6.22
N HIS A 119 12.18 -0.20 7.35
CA HIS A 119 11.58 -0.45 8.65
C HIS A 119 10.74 0.75 9.12
N PRO A 120 9.53 0.57 9.68
CA PRO A 120 8.63 1.67 10.05
C PRO A 120 9.23 2.66 11.06
N LYS A 121 10.18 2.26 11.91
CA LYS A 121 10.87 3.19 12.83
C LYS A 121 11.68 4.27 12.11
N GLN A 122 12.14 3.99 10.89
CA GLN A 122 12.84 4.95 10.05
C GLN A 122 11.92 5.61 9.03
N ALA A 123 10.91 4.87 8.55
CA ALA A 123 10.05 5.21 7.42
C ALA A 123 8.70 5.80 7.84
N LEU A 124 8.71 6.86 8.67
CA LEU A 124 7.52 7.62 9.07
C LEU A 124 6.36 6.74 9.60
N GLY A 125 6.69 5.71 10.38
CA GLY A 125 5.71 4.86 11.06
C GLY A 125 5.02 3.81 10.19
N ILE A 126 5.42 3.63 8.93
CA ILE A 126 4.88 2.62 8.01
C ILE A 126 5.99 1.78 7.38
N VAL A 127 5.74 0.49 7.14
CA VAL A 127 6.63 -0.32 6.31
C VAL A 127 6.52 0.15 4.85
N VAL A 128 7.65 0.35 4.18
CA VAL A 128 7.70 0.68 2.75
C VAL A 128 8.36 -0.48 2.02
N GLN A 129 7.64 -1.08 1.08
CA GLN A 129 8.15 -2.15 0.23
C GLN A 129 8.64 -1.59 -1.10
N PHE A 130 9.86 -1.94 -1.50
CA PHE A 130 10.34 -1.86 -2.88
C PHE A 130 10.10 -3.20 -3.55
N ALA A 131 9.50 -3.20 -4.73
CA ALA A 131 9.25 -4.40 -5.51
C ALA A 131 9.75 -4.21 -6.94
N GLU A 132 10.65 -5.09 -7.41
CA GLU A 132 11.05 -5.16 -8.81
C GLU A 132 10.28 -6.29 -9.49
N PRO A 133 9.21 -5.99 -10.28
CA PRO A 133 8.48 -7.01 -10.99
C PRO A 133 9.29 -7.50 -12.19
N GLY A 134 9.40 -8.82 -12.33
CA GLY A 134 10.03 -9.48 -13.47
C GLY A 134 9.00 -10.15 -14.40
N PRO A 135 9.42 -10.56 -15.60
CA PRO A 135 8.56 -11.28 -16.53
C PRO A 135 8.26 -12.69 -16.00
N PRO A 136 7.10 -13.26 -16.37
CA PRO A 136 6.79 -14.66 -16.08
C PRO A 136 7.89 -15.59 -16.58
N HIS A 137 8.20 -16.63 -15.81
CA HIS A 137 9.22 -17.62 -16.13
C HIS A 137 8.64 -19.02 -16.37
N ALA A 138 9.47 -19.95 -16.84
CA ALA A 138 9.03 -21.34 -17.05
C ALA A 138 8.62 -21.97 -15.70
N GLY A 139 7.34 -22.21 -15.51
CA GLY A 139 6.76 -22.69 -14.24
C GLY A 139 5.84 -21.71 -13.54
N SER A 140 5.82 -20.44 -13.97
CA SER A 140 4.80 -19.48 -13.54
C SER A 140 3.39 -20.02 -13.80
N ARG A 141 2.56 -19.96 -12.79
CA ARG A 141 1.14 -20.25 -12.96
C ARG A 141 0.40 -18.92 -13.16
N PRO A 142 -0.42 -18.80 -14.23
CA PRO A 142 -1.29 -17.64 -14.35
C PRO A 142 -2.15 -17.50 -13.09
N MET A 143 -2.08 -16.36 -12.42
CA MET A 143 -3.00 -16.05 -11.35
C MET A 143 -4.38 -15.87 -11.94
N VAL A 144 -5.34 -16.66 -11.44
CA VAL A 144 -6.75 -16.50 -11.79
C VAL A 144 -7.37 -15.63 -10.71
N PRO A 145 -7.83 -14.41 -11.04
CA PRO A 145 -8.50 -13.56 -10.05
C PRO A 145 -9.67 -14.31 -9.40
N PRO A 146 -9.89 -14.14 -8.09
CA PRO A 146 -11.11 -14.59 -7.47
C PRO A 146 -12.32 -14.00 -8.18
N GLN A 147 -13.44 -14.73 -8.19
CA GLN A 147 -14.67 -14.23 -8.80
C GLN A 147 -15.17 -13.00 -8.01
N GLY A 148 -15.42 -11.90 -8.72
CA GLY A 148 -16.02 -10.70 -8.13
C GLY A 148 -17.46 -10.95 -7.67
N LEU A 149 -18.00 -10.04 -6.86
CA LEU A 149 -19.37 -10.14 -6.38
C LEU A 149 -20.35 -9.79 -7.51
N PRO A 150 -21.31 -10.66 -7.85
CA PRO A 150 -22.38 -10.31 -8.79
C PRO A 150 -23.16 -9.08 -8.31
N GLY A 151 -23.35 -8.10 -9.19
CA GLY A 151 -24.08 -6.88 -8.86
C GLY A 151 -23.32 -5.88 -7.99
N ALA A 152 -22.01 -6.04 -7.83
CA ALA A 152 -21.18 -5.01 -7.20
C ALA A 152 -21.33 -3.65 -7.89
N PRO A 153 -21.30 -2.54 -7.15
CA PRO A 153 -21.38 -1.21 -7.73
C PRO A 153 -20.10 -0.89 -8.52
N PRO A 154 -20.11 0.13 -9.40
CA PRO A 154 -18.89 0.59 -10.06
C PRO A 154 -17.80 0.93 -9.03
N PRO A 155 -16.52 0.59 -9.31
CA PRO A 155 -15.41 0.88 -8.41
C PRO A 155 -15.28 2.37 -8.10
N VAL A 156 -14.93 2.68 -6.85
CA VAL A 156 -14.47 4.02 -6.46
C VAL A 156 -13.04 4.24 -6.98
N THR A 157 -12.56 5.48 -6.96
CA THR A 157 -11.14 5.78 -7.19
C THR A 157 -10.41 5.80 -5.85
N ILE A 158 -9.37 4.96 -5.67
CA ILE A 158 -8.44 5.09 -4.55
C ILE A 158 -7.44 6.21 -4.88
N ARG A 159 -7.51 7.31 -4.13
CA ARG A 159 -6.64 8.48 -4.29
C ARG A 159 -5.27 8.25 -3.67
N GLY A 160 -5.20 7.42 -2.64
CA GLY A 160 -3.95 7.07 -1.99
C GLY A 160 -4.04 7.02 -0.49
N LEU A 161 -2.94 7.37 0.19
CA LEU A 161 -2.80 7.29 1.63
C LEU A 161 -2.55 8.67 2.23
N ARG A 162 -3.29 9.00 3.28
CA ARG A 162 -2.98 10.11 4.17
C ARG A 162 -2.17 9.61 5.36
N MET A 163 -1.09 10.32 5.65
CA MET A 163 -0.16 9.96 6.72
C MET A 163 0.12 11.17 7.61
N ARG A 164 0.67 10.91 8.79
CA ARG A 164 1.30 11.90 9.65
C ARG A 164 2.81 11.69 9.67
N GLY A 165 3.55 12.79 9.57
CA GLY A 165 4.99 12.84 9.77
C GLY A 165 5.33 13.95 10.79
N GLN A 166 6.45 13.82 11.49
CA GLN A 166 6.90 14.81 12.47
C GLN A 166 7.83 15.87 11.86
N SER A 167 8.38 15.63 10.67
CA SER A 167 9.36 16.50 10.03
C SER A 167 9.14 16.59 8.53
N VAL A 168 9.10 17.82 8.01
CA VAL A 168 9.10 18.10 6.57
C VAL A 168 10.32 17.48 5.88
N GLU A 169 11.51 17.66 6.46
CA GLU A 169 12.76 17.15 5.92
C GLU A 169 12.73 15.62 5.78
N ARG A 170 12.29 14.90 6.83
CA ARG A 170 12.18 13.43 6.78
C ARG A 170 11.16 12.98 5.74
N ALA A 171 10.00 13.64 5.65
CA ALA A 171 8.99 13.31 4.66
C ALA A 171 9.51 13.54 3.23
N VAL A 172 10.17 14.67 2.97
CA VAL A 172 10.79 14.97 1.67
C VAL A 172 11.89 13.96 1.36
N THR A 173 12.80 13.67 2.29
CA THR A 173 13.88 12.68 2.09
C THR A 173 13.29 11.31 1.72
N GLN A 174 12.29 10.83 2.44
CA GLN A 174 11.71 9.53 2.17
C GLN A 174 11.02 9.47 0.82
N TRP A 175 10.11 10.40 0.55
CA TRP A 175 9.23 10.28 -0.60
C TRP A 175 9.81 10.88 -1.89
N THR A 176 10.77 11.82 -1.80
CA THR A 176 11.42 12.36 -3.01
C THR A 176 12.80 11.77 -3.25
N THR A 177 13.69 11.74 -2.24
CA THR A 177 15.06 11.26 -2.43
C THR A 177 15.11 9.74 -2.57
N ALA A 178 14.56 8.99 -1.61
CA ALA A 178 14.59 7.53 -1.66
C ALA A 178 13.61 6.96 -2.71
N LEU A 179 12.41 7.51 -2.83
CA LEU A 179 11.32 6.98 -3.68
C LEU A 179 11.04 7.79 -4.94
N GLN A 180 11.82 8.82 -5.26
CA GLN A 180 11.76 9.59 -6.51
C GLN A 180 10.38 10.21 -6.82
N GLY A 181 9.58 10.49 -5.79
CA GLY A 181 8.33 11.22 -5.92
C GLY A 181 8.56 12.72 -6.13
N THR A 182 7.56 13.39 -6.65
CA THR A 182 7.48 14.86 -6.69
C THR A 182 6.63 15.35 -5.54
N VAL A 183 6.97 16.50 -4.96
CA VAL A 183 6.23 17.09 -3.85
C VAL A 183 5.54 18.39 -4.28
N ALA A 184 4.33 18.61 -3.79
CA ALA A 184 3.58 19.86 -3.88
C ALA A 184 2.88 20.13 -2.55
N GLU A 185 2.50 21.37 -2.29
CA GLU A 185 1.64 21.72 -1.17
C GLU A 185 0.18 21.43 -1.53
N GLY A 186 -0.51 20.74 -0.66
CA GLY A 186 -1.94 20.47 -0.78
C GLY A 186 -2.81 21.62 -0.24
N PRO A 187 -4.13 21.56 -0.46
CA PRO A 187 -5.05 22.66 -0.15
C PRO A 187 -5.19 22.96 1.36
N ARG A 188 -4.75 22.06 2.23
CA ARG A 188 -4.79 22.22 3.68
C ARG A 188 -3.39 22.38 4.30
N GLY A 189 -2.37 22.65 3.45
CA GLY A 189 -0.99 22.80 3.88
C GLY A 189 -0.24 21.48 4.08
N GLU A 190 -0.85 20.34 3.75
CA GLU A 190 -0.19 19.06 3.74
C GLU A 190 0.80 18.95 2.57
N LEU A 191 1.83 18.12 2.73
CA LEU A 191 2.73 17.76 1.64
C LEU A 191 2.11 16.61 0.82
N VAL A 192 1.94 16.83 -0.48
CA VAL A 192 1.40 15.82 -1.40
C VAL A 192 2.52 15.30 -2.28
N PHE A 193 2.80 14.00 -2.15
CA PHE A 193 3.80 13.30 -2.95
C PHE A 193 3.11 12.47 -4.02
N SER A 194 3.60 12.58 -5.26
CA SER A 194 3.05 11.88 -6.41
C SER A 194 4.15 11.29 -7.29
N TRP A 195 3.80 10.24 -8.01
CA TRP A 195 4.68 9.51 -8.94
C TRP A 195 4.05 9.50 -10.33
N ARG A 196 4.80 9.95 -11.32
CA ARG A 196 4.29 9.99 -12.70
C ARG A 196 3.88 8.60 -13.17
N GLY A 197 2.62 8.46 -13.56
CA GLY A 197 2.02 7.19 -13.99
C GLY A 197 1.38 6.37 -12.87
N SER A 198 1.52 6.77 -11.61
CA SER A 198 0.74 6.19 -10.51
C SER A 198 -0.60 6.89 -10.36
N PRO A 199 -1.69 6.15 -10.19
CA PRO A 199 -2.99 6.75 -9.92
C PRO A 199 -3.12 7.26 -8.48
N MET A 200 -2.27 6.77 -7.58
CA MET A 200 -2.28 7.07 -6.15
C MET A 200 -1.18 8.06 -5.76
N ARG A 201 -1.39 8.74 -4.64
CA ARG A 201 -0.49 9.71 -4.03
C ARG A 201 -0.39 9.49 -2.52
N LEU A 202 0.59 10.13 -1.88
CA LEU A 202 0.67 10.25 -0.42
C LEU A 202 0.43 11.69 -0.01
N ALA A 203 -0.48 11.91 0.95
CA ALA A 203 -0.68 13.19 1.60
C ALA A 203 -0.10 13.12 3.02
N VAL A 204 0.86 13.95 3.36
CA VAL A 204 1.55 13.92 4.66
C VAL A 204 1.25 15.20 5.43
N GLU A 205 0.51 15.05 6.53
CA GLU A 205 0.31 16.10 7.52
C GLU A 205 1.52 16.17 8.45
N ILE A 206 2.10 17.35 8.63
CA ILE A 206 3.25 17.54 9.52
C ILE A 206 2.75 17.95 10.90
N ASP A 207 2.97 17.09 11.88
CA ASP A 207 2.68 17.35 13.29
C ASP A 207 3.83 16.83 14.15
N PRO A 208 4.69 17.73 14.69
CA PRO A 208 5.88 17.35 15.46
C PRO A 208 5.57 16.63 16.78
N VAL A 209 4.33 16.69 17.25
CA VAL A 209 3.94 16.18 18.59
C VAL A 209 3.29 14.80 18.51
N GLN A 210 2.55 14.55 17.45
CA GLN A 210 1.79 13.30 17.29
C GLN A 210 2.67 12.19 16.70
N ASN A 211 2.27 10.93 16.94
CA ASN A 211 2.95 9.78 16.36
C ASN A 211 2.84 9.77 14.85
N GLU A 212 3.96 9.41 14.20
CA GLU A 212 4.01 9.17 12.75
C GLU A 212 3.23 7.91 12.35
N GLY A 213 2.72 7.90 11.13
CA GLY A 213 2.07 6.73 10.55
C GLY A 213 0.86 7.03 9.68
N PRO A 214 0.20 5.99 9.18
CA PRO A 214 -1.00 6.12 8.35
C PRO A 214 -2.18 6.67 9.15
N ILE A 215 -2.97 7.56 8.52
CA ILE A 215 -4.18 8.17 9.10
C ILE A 215 -5.43 7.61 8.41
N ALA A 216 -5.45 7.61 7.06
CA ALA A 216 -6.62 7.20 6.30
C ALA A 216 -6.25 6.81 4.86
N ILE A 217 -7.04 5.93 4.27
CA ILE A 217 -7.07 5.72 2.82
C ILE A 217 -8.02 6.78 2.23
N GLU A 218 -7.51 7.56 1.28
CA GLU A 218 -8.29 8.58 0.58
C GLU A 218 -8.90 8.00 -0.69
N LEU A 219 -10.16 8.30 -0.92
CA LEU A 219 -10.90 7.84 -2.09
C LEU A 219 -11.80 8.94 -2.65
N ALA A 220 -12.22 8.78 -3.89
CA ALA A 220 -13.24 9.61 -4.52
C ALA A 220 -14.33 8.72 -5.12
N SER A 221 -15.58 9.17 -5.03
CA SER A 221 -16.73 8.44 -5.53
C SER A 221 -17.70 9.36 -6.24
N ARG A 222 -18.34 8.84 -7.30
CA ARG A 222 -19.46 9.52 -7.98
C ARG A 222 -20.81 9.21 -7.34
N ARG A 223 -20.81 8.32 -6.36
CA ARG A 223 -22.00 7.91 -5.60
C ARG A 223 -21.76 8.12 -4.11
N ARG A 224 -22.82 8.30 -3.37
CA ARG A 224 -22.74 8.38 -1.91
C ARG A 224 -22.27 7.04 -1.33
N LEU A 225 -21.31 7.07 -0.42
CA LEU A 225 -20.78 5.92 0.28
C LEU A 225 -21.26 5.90 1.74
N SER A 226 -21.38 4.69 2.29
CA SER A 226 -21.67 4.48 3.71
C SER A 226 -20.39 4.24 4.48
N LEU A 227 -19.54 5.26 4.59
CA LEU A 227 -18.27 5.16 5.31
C LEU A 227 -18.50 5.35 6.83
N PRO A 228 -17.85 4.55 7.69
CA PRO A 228 -17.86 4.79 9.13
C PRO A 228 -17.11 6.09 9.48
N LEU A 229 -17.54 6.78 10.54
CA LEU A 229 -16.89 8.02 10.99
C LEU A 229 -15.48 7.84 11.55
N GLY A 230 -15.09 6.60 11.87
CA GLY A 230 -13.77 6.23 12.40
C GLY A 230 -13.18 5.05 11.64
N PRO A 231 -12.26 4.29 12.27
CA PRO A 231 -11.72 3.08 11.68
C PRO A 231 -12.84 2.10 11.33
N HIS A 232 -12.76 1.53 10.12
CA HIS A 232 -13.68 0.47 9.70
C HIS A 232 -13.58 -0.72 10.65
N PRO A 233 -14.69 -1.25 11.18
CA PRO A 233 -14.68 -2.25 12.28
C PRO A 233 -13.93 -3.55 11.92
N VAL A 234 -13.86 -3.89 10.63
CA VAL A 234 -13.15 -5.08 10.15
C VAL A 234 -11.75 -4.73 9.66
N LEU A 235 -11.60 -3.67 8.86
CA LEU A 235 -10.33 -3.31 8.21
C LEU A 235 -9.40 -2.51 9.13
N GLY A 236 -9.87 -2.04 10.29
CA GLY A 236 -9.07 -1.31 11.28
C GLY A 236 -8.47 0.00 10.79
N THR A 237 -8.85 0.48 9.60
CA THR A 237 -8.36 1.72 9.02
C THR A 237 -9.51 2.68 8.68
N VAL A 238 -9.21 3.97 8.65
CA VAL A 238 -10.16 5.02 8.24
C VAL A 238 -10.16 5.13 6.72
N PHE A 239 -11.36 5.25 6.14
CA PHE A 239 -11.56 5.62 4.75
C PHE A 239 -12.17 7.02 4.71
N ARG A 240 -11.60 7.89 3.89
CA ARG A 240 -12.08 9.28 3.73
C ARG A 240 -12.38 9.55 2.27
N GLU A 241 -13.57 10.08 2.03
CA GLU A 241 -13.92 10.63 0.73
C GLU A 241 -13.30 12.03 0.60
N GLU A 242 -12.57 12.27 -0.50
CA GLU A 242 -12.13 13.61 -0.86
C GLU A 242 -13.31 14.39 -1.44
N GLU A 243 -13.47 15.63 -0.99
CA GLU A 243 -14.37 16.57 -1.64
C GLU A 243 -13.86 16.84 -3.07
N MET A 244 -14.73 16.61 -4.06
CA MET A 244 -14.45 16.91 -5.47
C MET A 244 -14.47 18.42 -5.73
#